data_e32f2f0ae3a649e71af323c80ede727d
#
_entry.id   e32f2f0ae3a649e71af323c80ede727d
#
_cell.length_a   1.000
_cell.length_b   1.000
_cell.length_c   1.000
_cell.angle_alpha   90.00
_cell.angle_beta   90.00
_cell.angle_gamma   90.00
#
_symmetry.space_group_name_H-M   'P 1'
#
loop_
_entity.id
_entity.type
_entity.pdbx_description
1 polymer ?
#
loop_
_entity_poly.entity_id
_entity_poly.type
_entity_poly.pdbx_seq_one_letter_code
_entity_poly.pdbx_strand_id
1 'polypeptide(L)'
;MSKDDESRLMAVELAKRLLVDAIWKTASIEVDGISFRDTQEIFEGRAPANMAVDDIIVVNNIKRAWMFLFENVDQPVNWQYMSEYNRILGEGLIRDAGKLRTNDVRIGGTDWIPELPTMESSHDGISSLMKIESPEDRALLMFCKITRGQWFNDGNERTALMTANHALINAGAEWDEEEARRKAEKARGERRRATREERKAYESIDGTEPRRRAELRVTIQRVSGDAMTADLLLSEIEASLGDAWRLDVLEERNGTAQIRVVLDGK
;
A
#
# COMPACT_ATOMS: atom_id res chain seq x y z
N MET A 1 31.48 -10.46 -0.35
CA MET A 1 30.14 -9.88 -0.15
C MET A 1 29.56 -9.71 -1.55
N SER A 2 28.40 -10.24 -1.82
CA SER A 2 27.75 -10.03 -3.14
C SER A 2 27.25 -8.59 -3.27
N LYS A 3 26.99 -8.12 -4.50
CA LYS A 3 26.43 -6.78 -4.72
C LYS A 3 25.05 -6.67 -4.04
N ASP A 4 24.29 -7.75 -4.03
CA ASP A 4 22.98 -7.82 -3.38
C ASP A 4 23.07 -7.72 -1.85
N ASP A 5 24.15 -8.28 -1.25
CA ASP A 5 24.39 -8.14 0.18
C ASP A 5 24.73 -6.69 0.55
N GLU A 6 25.50 -6.00 -0.31
CA GLU A 6 25.84 -4.58 -0.11
C GLU A 6 24.58 -3.71 -0.19
N SER A 7 23.74 -3.87 -1.22
CA SER A 7 22.50 -3.11 -1.38
C SER A 7 21.55 -3.34 -0.21
N ARG A 8 21.42 -4.59 0.27
CA ARG A 8 20.60 -4.90 1.44
C ARG A 8 21.12 -4.24 2.72
N LEU A 9 22.43 -4.23 2.93
CA LEU A 9 23.02 -3.54 4.08
C LEU A 9 22.77 -2.03 4.02
N MET A 10 22.86 -1.41 2.85
CA MET A 10 22.55 0.02 2.69
C MET A 10 21.09 0.30 2.97
N ALA A 11 20.15 -0.52 2.47
CA ALA A 11 18.73 -0.40 2.75
C ALA A 11 18.41 -0.53 4.26
N VAL A 12 19.06 -1.45 4.97
CA VAL A 12 18.94 -1.58 6.43
C VAL A 12 19.45 -0.34 7.15
N GLU A 13 20.60 0.19 6.76
CA GLU A 13 21.15 1.39 7.39
C GLU A 13 20.29 2.64 7.15
N LEU A 14 19.71 2.77 5.96
CA LEU A 14 18.74 3.82 5.66
C LEU A 14 17.47 3.68 6.53
N ALA A 15 16.91 2.48 6.60
CA ALA A 15 15.73 2.21 7.43
C ALA A 15 15.99 2.52 8.92
N LYS A 16 17.18 2.18 9.44
CA LYS A 16 17.57 2.51 10.82
C LYS A 16 17.66 4.02 11.06
N ARG A 17 18.16 4.79 10.10
CA ARG A 17 18.23 6.26 10.21
C ARG A 17 16.85 6.91 10.23
N LEU A 18 15.88 6.33 9.51
CA LEU A 18 14.52 6.81 9.42
C LEU A 18 13.58 6.14 10.43
N LEU A 19 14.09 5.32 11.34
CA LEU A 19 13.30 4.41 12.15
C LEU A 19 12.24 5.11 13.00
N VAL A 20 12.57 6.20 13.68
CA VAL A 20 11.62 6.93 14.53
C VAL A 20 10.50 7.53 13.69
N ASP A 21 10.82 8.06 12.49
CA ASP A 21 9.84 8.60 11.56
C ASP A 21 8.90 7.49 11.03
N ALA A 22 9.47 6.34 10.69
CA ALA A 22 8.69 5.18 10.23
C ALA A 22 7.75 4.66 11.34
N ILE A 23 8.24 4.59 12.59
CA ILE A 23 7.42 4.21 13.74
C ILE A 23 6.29 5.21 13.95
N TRP A 24 6.57 6.52 13.92
CA TRP A 24 5.58 7.56 14.08
C TRP A 24 4.48 7.49 13.02
N LYS A 25 4.85 7.38 11.75
CA LYS A 25 3.89 7.26 10.65
C LYS A 25 3.02 6.00 10.77
N THR A 26 3.61 4.88 11.19
CA THR A 26 2.86 3.63 11.41
C THR A 26 1.94 3.75 12.64
N ALA A 27 2.41 4.38 13.72
CA ALA A 27 1.61 4.59 14.92
C ALA A 27 0.41 5.52 14.68
N SER A 28 0.55 6.51 13.79
CA SER A 28 -0.52 7.44 13.42
C SER A 28 -1.72 6.79 12.73
N ILE A 29 -1.62 5.53 12.33
CA ILE A 29 -2.76 4.75 11.81
C ILE A 29 -3.72 4.38 12.95
N GLU A 30 -3.20 4.18 14.16
CA GLU A 30 -3.93 3.65 15.31
C GLU A 30 -4.14 4.68 16.42
N VAL A 31 -3.15 5.54 16.61
CA VAL A 31 -3.09 6.50 17.72
C VAL A 31 -3.37 7.90 17.20
N ASP A 32 -4.58 8.37 17.46
CA ASP A 32 -5.00 9.71 17.04
C ASP A 32 -4.14 10.81 17.70
N GLY A 33 -3.62 11.70 16.87
CA GLY A 33 -2.91 12.89 17.33
C GLY A 33 -1.51 12.63 17.92
N ILE A 34 -0.95 11.42 17.77
CA ILE A 34 0.42 11.13 18.22
C ILE A 34 1.42 12.04 17.51
N SER A 35 2.28 12.70 18.26
CA SER A 35 3.34 13.52 17.69
C SER A 35 4.63 12.73 17.45
N PHE A 36 5.48 13.24 16.56
CA PHE A 36 6.83 12.69 16.38
C PHE A 36 7.64 12.73 17.69
N ARG A 37 7.47 13.79 18.50
CA ARG A 37 8.14 13.94 19.79
C ARG A 37 7.71 12.84 20.76
N ASP A 38 6.42 12.56 20.89
CA ASP A 38 5.92 11.50 21.77
C ASP A 38 6.48 10.14 21.35
N THR A 39 6.50 9.87 20.04
CA THR A 39 7.10 8.66 19.48
C THR A 39 8.59 8.55 19.84
N GLN A 40 9.32 9.65 19.73
CA GLN A 40 10.74 9.69 20.07
C GLN A 40 10.96 9.44 21.58
N GLU A 41 10.16 10.04 22.45
CA GLU A 41 10.23 9.81 23.90
C GLU A 41 9.99 8.33 24.23
N ILE A 42 8.98 7.70 23.63
CA ILE A 42 8.72 6.26 23.83
C ILE A 42 9.86 5.42 23.27
N PHE A 43 10.38 5.78 22.09
CA PHE A 43 11.50 5.07 21.48
C PHE A 43 12.74 5.08 22.38
N GLU A 44 12.96 6.17 23.10
CA GLU A 44 14.04 6.35 24.09
C GLU A 44 13.72 5.74 25.46
N GLY A 45 12.55 5.11 25.63
CA GLY A 45 12.14 4.43 26.86
C GLY A 45 11.49 5.33 27.90
N ARG A 46 11.02 6.51 27.52
CA ARG A 46 10.24 7.41 28.37
C ARG A 46 8.76 7.35 28.02
N ALA A 47 7.90 7.54 29.02
CA ALA A 47 6.47 7.65 28.81
C ALA A 47 6.07 9.14 28.70
N PRO A 48 5.49 9.58 27.55
CA PRO A 48 4.94 10.93 27.43
C PRO A 48 3.84 11.18 28.46
N ALA A 49 3.79 12.41 28.97
CA ALA A 49 2.71 12.80 29.88
C ALA A 49 1.36 12.80 29.14
N ASN A 50 0.32 12.29 29.79
CA ASN A 50 -1.06 12.24 29.29
C ASN A 50 -1.31 11.32 28.09
N MET A 51 -0.42 10.38 27.79
CA MET A 51 -0.66 9.35 26.79
C MET A 51 -1.28 8.09 27.44
N ALA A 52 -2.22 7.47 26.77
CA ALA A 52 -2.81 6.21 27.24
C ALA A 52 -1.76 5.08 27.21
N VAL A 53 -1.87 4.14 28.13
CA VAL A 53 -0.93 3.01 28.21
C VAL A 53 -0.97 2.18 26.93
N ASP A 54 -2.15 1.97 26.37
CA ASP A 54 -2.34 1.21 25.15
C ASP A 54 -1.64 1.87 23.95
N ASP A 55 -1.65 3.21 23.85
CA ASP A 55 -0.94 3.95 22.81
C ASP A 55 0.58 3.77 22.93
N ILE A 56 1.11 3.78 24.16
CA ILE A 56 2.53 3.50 24.42
C ILE A 56 2.88 2.07 24.00
N ILE A 57 1.99 1.11 24.27
CA ILE A 57 2.16 -0.29 23.86
C ILE A 57 2.17 -0.40 22.34
N VAL A 58 1.27 0.30 21.62
CA VAL A 58 1.25 0.34 20.14
C VAL A 58 2.62 0.75 19.60
N VAL A 59 3.18 1.88 20.07
CA VAL A 59 4.48 2.39 19.61
C VAL A 59 5.62 1.40 19.91
N ASN A 60 5.64 0.83 21.11
CA ASN A 60 6.65 -0.16 21.47
C ASN A 60 6.54 -1.44 20.64
N ASN A 61 5.33 -1.89 20.33
CA ASN A 61 5.12 -3.06 19.48
C ASN A 61 5.60 -2.80 18.06
N ILE A 62 5.36 -1.61 17.50
CA ILE A 62 5.89 -1.21 16.19
C ILE A 62 7.42 -1.19 16.22
N LYS A 63 8.03 -0.61 17.25
CA LYS A 63 9.50 -0.65 17.43
C LYS A 63 10.02 -2.09 17.44
N ARG A 64 9.37 -2.99 18.17
CA ARG A 64 9.75 -4.42 18.23
C ARG A 64 9.60 -5.11 16.88
N ALA A 65 8.54 -4.79 16.14
CA ALA A 65 8.34 -5.32 14.79
C ALA A 65 9.47 -4.89 13.84
N TRP A 66 9.96 -3.64 13.93
CA TRP A 66 11.13 -3.19 13.18
C TRP A 66 12.42 -3.91 13.61
N MET A 67 12.63 -4.13 14.91
CA MET A 67 13.79 -4.91 15.37
C MET A 67 13.76 -6.33 14.83
N PHE A 68 12.60 -6.99 14.89
CA PHE A 68 12.39 -8.31 14.31
C PHE A 68 12.66 -8.33 12.80
N LEU A 69 12.25 -7.29 12.06
CA LEU A 69 12.56 -7.14 10.64
C LEU A 69 14.08 -7.11 10.42
N PHE A 70 14.81 -6.28 11.14
CA PHE A 70 16.26 -6.15 10.97
C PHE A 70 17.02 -7.44 11.29
N GLU A 71 16.52 -8.22 12.23
CA GLU A 71 17.11 -9.53 12.60
C GLU A 71 16.85 -10.62 11.55
N ASN A 72 15.82 -10.45 10.72
CA ASN A 72 15.36 -11.45 9.76
C ASN A 72 15.36 -10.96 8.31
N VAL A 73 16.00 -9.86 8.02
CA VAL A 73 15.94 -9.18 6.72
C VAL A 73 16.49 -10.01 5.55
N ASP A 74 17.36 -10.97 5.83
CA ASP A 74 17.94 -11.89 4.86
C ASP A 74 17.01 -13.03 4.44
N GLN A 75 15.91 -13.19 5.17
CA GLN A 75 14.93 -14.24 4.89
C GLN A 75 13.82 -13.73 3.96
N PRO A 76 13.38 -14.55 2.99
CA PRO A 76 12.27 -14.16 2.13
C PRO A 76 10.96 -14.07 2.91
N VAL A 77 10.15 -13.08 2.58
CA VAL A 77 8.83 -12.92 3.19
C VAL A 77 7.95 -14.13 2.88
N ASN A 78 7.30 -14.62 3.91
CA ASN A 78 6.32 -15.70 3.83
C ASN A 78 5.23 -15.53 4.88
N TRP A 79 4.29 -16.45 4.93
CA TRP A 79 3.19 -16.44 5.90
C TRP A 79 3.68 -16.36 7.35
N GLN A 80 4.74 -17.08 7.71
CA GLN A 80 5.25 -17.13 9.08
C GLN A 80 5.72 -15.75 9.55
N TYR A 81 6.47 -15.02 8.71
CA TYR A 81 6.90 -13.67 9.03
C TYR A 81 5.74 -12.69 9.15
N MET A 82 4.77 -12.77 8.23
CA MET A 82 3.59 -11.93 8.28
C MET A 82 2.74 -12.18 9.54
N SER A 83 2.52 -13.45 9.89
CA SER A 83 1.83 -13.87 11.11
C SER A 83 2.58 -13.36 12.35
N GLU A 84 3.90 -13.45 12.36
CA GLU A 84 4.73 -12.99 13.47
C GLU A 84 4.71 -11.47 13.60
N TYR A 85 4.70 -10.70 12.49
CA TYR A 85 4.49 -9.25 12.55
C TYR A 85 3.16 -8.91 13.21
N ASN A 86 2.07 -9.56 12.82
CA ASN A 86 0.77 -9.32 13.45
C ASN A 86 0.78 -9.69 14.94
N ARG A 87 1.44 -10.80 15.30
CA ARG A 87 1.58 -11.21 16.69
C ARG A 87 2.33 -10.16 17.53
N ILE A 88 3.46 -9.66 17.02
CA ILE A 88 4.26 -8.64 17.72
C ILE A 88 3.47 -7.32 17.83
N LEU A 89 2.86 -6.88 16.74
CA LEU A 89 2.09 -5.63 16.68
C LEU A 89 0.87 -5.67 17.61
N GLY A 90 0.27 -6.84 17.78
CA GLY A 90 -0.93 -7.02 18.58
C GLY A 90 -0.69 -7.45 20.04
N GLU A 91 0.58 -7.63 20.45
CA GLU A 91 0.89 -8.11 21.79
C GLU A 91 0.37 -7.18 22.89
N GLY A 92 -0.43 -7.73 23.78
CA GLY A 92 -1.10 -6.98 24.85
C GLY A 92 -2.35 -6.19 24.45
N LEU A 93 -2.66 -6.11 23.14
CA LEU A 93 -3.75 -5.30 22.60
C LEU A 93 -4.79 -6.13 21.84
N ILE A 94 -4.35 -7.08 21.05
CA ILE A 94 -5.19 -7.83 20.11
C ILE A 94 -5.31 -9.28 20.60
N ARG A 95 -6.56 -9.71 20.80
CA ARG A 95 -6.83 -11.11 21.07
C ARG A 95 -6.53 -11.94 19.82
N ASP A 96 -5.85 -13.09 20.02
CA ASP A 96 -5.47 -14.01 18.96
C ASP A 96 -4.60 -13.37 17.87
N ALA A 97 -3.76 -12.37 18.23
CA ALA A 97 -2.79 -11.78 17.33
C ALA A 97 -1.92 -12.84 16.65
N GLY A 98 -1.64 -12.67 15.37
CA GLY A 98 -0.89 -13.62 14.55
C GLY A 98 -1.72 -14.79 14.01
N LYS A 99 -2.99 -14.93 14.38
CA LYS A 99 -3.87 -16.00 13.87
C LYS A 99 -4.84 -15.44 12.83
N LEU A 100 -5.15 -16.27 11.83
CA LEU A 100 -6.23 -15.93 10.89
C LEU A 100 -7.54 -15.69 11.65
N ARG A 101 -8.28 -14.66 11.25
CA ARG A 101 -9.63 -14.43 11.77
C ARG A 101 -10.55 -15.59 11.39
N THR A 102 -11.49 -15.84 12.26
CA THR A 102 -12.53 -16.88 12.07
C THR A 102 -13.93 -16.27 11.93
N ASN A 103 -14.04 -14.94 11.99
CA ASN A 103 -15.30 -14.20 11.88
C ASN A 103 -15.26 -13.30 10.65
N ASP A 104 -16.44 -13.03 10.09
CA ASP A 104 -16.59 -12.03 9.05
C ASP A 104 -16.28 -10.64 9.61
N VAL A 105 -15.61 -9.83 8.81
CA VAL A 105 -15.33 -8.42 9.09
C VAL A 105 -15.82 -7.56 7.94
N ARG A 106 -16.13 -6.31 8.22
CA ARG A 106 -16.45 -5.31 7.21
C ARG A 106 -15.39 -4.21 7.27
N ILE A 107 -14.89 -3.80 6.12
CA ILE A 107 -13.98 -2.65 6.07
C ILE A 107 -14.80 -1.38 6.31
N GLY A 108 -14.41 -0.60 7.31
CA GLY A 108 -15.08 0.63 7.68
C GLY A 108 -15.22 1.60 6.50
N GLY A 109 -16.39 2.23 6.36
CA GLY A 109 -16.67 3.17 5.27
C GLY A 109 -16.94 2.53 3.90
N THR A 110 -16.99 1.19 3.81
CA THR A 110 -17.28 0.47 2.56
C THR A 110 -18.31 -0.64 2.79
N ASP A 111 -18.92 -1.10 1.68
CA ASP A 111 -19.78 -2.31 1.69
C ASP A 111 -18.98 -3.60 1.43
N TRP A 112 -17.66 -3.48 1.30
CA TRP A 112 -16.79 -4.62 1.04
C TRP A 112 -16.69 -5.53 2.26
N ILE A 113 -17.00 -6.81 2.04
CA ILE A 113 -16.84 -7.89 3.03
C ILE A 113 -15.78 -8.83 2.48
N PRO A 114 -14.57 -8.82 3.05
CA PRO A 114 -13.50 -9.72 2.62
C PRO A 114 -13.88 -11.18 2.89
N GLU A 115 -13.54 -12.06 1.97
CA GLU A 115 -13.70 -13.50 2.16
C GLU A 115 -13.00 -13.97 3.43
N LEU A 116 -13.56 -15.03 4.05
CA LEU A 116 -12.95 -15.62 5.23
C LEU A 116 -11.60 -16.26 4.82
N PRO A 117 -10.48 -15.84 5.42
CA PRO A 117 -9.17 -16.33 5.02
C PRO A 117 -8.98 -17.78 5.42
N THR A 118 -8.30 -18.54 4.55
CA THR A 118 -7.80 -19.89 4.87
C THR A 118 -6.27 -19.88 4.89
N MET A 119 -5.66 -20.86 5.51
CA MET A 119 -4.19 -21.01 5.46
C MET A 119 -3.70 -21.16 4.02
N GLU A 120 -4.43 -21.89 3.19
CA GLU A 120 -4.09 -22.11 1.79
C GLU A 120 -4.17 -20.80 1.01
N SER A 121 -5.31 -20.08 1.05
CA SER A 121 -5.49 -18.84 0.31
C SER A 121 -4.51 -17.74 0.74
N SER A 122 -4.16 -17.67 2.02
CA SER A 122 -3.22 -16.70 2.55
C SER A 122 -1.78 -17.02 2.14
N HIS A 123 -1.39 -18.28 2.24
CA HIS A 123 -0.07 -18.76 1.81
C HIS A 123 0.14 -18.58 0.31
N ASP A 124 -0.83 -18.98 -0.51
CA ASP A 124 -0.77 -18.84 -1.96
C ASP A 124 -0.77 -17.36 -2.37
N GLY A 125 -1.54 -16.54 -1.64
CA GLY A 125 -1.55 -15.11 -1.81
C GLY A 125 -0.17 -14.47 -1.67
N ILE A 126 0.56 -14.79 -0.61
CA ILE A 126 1.93 -14.29 -0.40
C ILE A 126 2.89 -14.90 -1.45
N SER A 127 2.81 -16.20 -1.66
CA SER A 127 3.71 -16.89 -2.59
C SER A 127 3.58 -16.40 -4.03
N SER A 128 2.38 -16.00 -4.45
CA SER A 128 2.17 -15.40 -5.77
C SER A 128 2.82 -14.04 -5.90
N LEU A 129 2.75 -13.21 -4.85
CA LEU A 129 3.36 -11.89 -4.83
C LEU A 129 4.89 -11.94 -4.85
N MET A 130 5.48 -12.95 -4.20
CA MET A 130 6.94 -13.13 -4.22
C MET A 130 7.52 -13.45 -5.60
N LYS A 131 6.68 -13.81 -6.58
CA LYS A 131 7.09 -14.04 -7.98
C LYS A 131 7.18 -12.76 -8.82
N ILE A 132 6.73 -11.63 -8.28
CA ILE A 132 6.81 -10.32 -8.96
C ILE A 132 8.26 -9.86 -8.96
N GLU A 133 8.78 -9.54 -10.14
CA GLU A 133 10.21 -9.18 -10.32
C GLU A 133 10.56 -7.84 -9.69
N SER A 134 9.73 -6.79 -9.94
CA SER A 134 9.94 -5.46 -9.36
C SER A 134 9.74 -5.49 -7.84
N PRO A 135 10.76 -5.16 -7.03
CA PRO A 135 10.63 -5.13 -5.58
C PRO A 135 9.59 -4.13 -5.10
N GLU A 136 9.48 -2.97 -5.76
CA GLU A 136 8.55 -1.90 -5.43
C GLU A 136 7.11 -2.34 -5.68
N ASP A 137 6.83 -2.91 -6.87
CA ASP A 137 5.51 -3.42 -7.22
C ASP A 137 5.11 -4.57 -6.30
N ARG A 138 6.05 -5.46 -6.00
CA ARG A 138 5.85 -6.56 -5.05
C ARG A 138 5.43 -6.05 -3.68
N ALA A 139 6.16 -5.08 -3.13
CA ALA A 139 5.88 -4.52 -1.83
C ALA A 139 4.54 -3.79 -1.79
N LEU A 140 4.24 -2.99 -2.82
CA LEU A 140 2.99 -2.26 -2.93
C LEU A 140 1.79 -3.20 -3.04
N LEU A 141 1.86 -4.20 -3.91
CA LEU A 141 0.80 -5.19 -4.07
C LEU A 141 0.63 -6.07 -2.83
N MET A 142 1.72 -6.34 -2.10
CA MET A 142 1.67 -7.05 -0.83
C MET A 142 0.93 -6.22 0.22
N PHE A 143 1.23 -4.93 0.33
CA PHE A 143 0.49 -4.01 1.19
C PHE A 143 -1.01 -4.02 0.86
N CYS A 144 -1.37 -3.78 -0.39
CA CYS A 144 -2.75 -3.75 -0.85
C CYS A 144 -3.49 -5.08 -0.57
N LYS A 145 -2.86 -6.22 -0.86
CA LYS A 145 -3.49 -7.53 -0.68
C LYS A 145 -3.76 -7.85 0.78
N ILE A 146 -2.83 -7.57 1.67
CA ILE A 146 -2.98 -7.84 3.10
C ILE A 146 -4.03 -6.90 3.70
N THR A 147 -3.96 -5.60 3.39
CA THR A 147 -4.92 -4.60 3.88
C THR A 147 -6.34 -4.92 3.42
N ARG A 148 -6.53 -5.25 2.15
CA ARG A 148 -7.85 -5.60 1.62
C ARG A 148 -8.36 -6.96 2.08
N GLY A 149 -7.45 -7.93 2.23
CA GLY A 149 -7.80 -9.29 2.65
C GLY A 149 -8.26 -9.39 4.09
N GLN A 150 -7.87 -8.43 4.93
CA GLN A 150 -8.23 -8.41 6.36
C GLN A 150 -8.06 -9.79 7.00
N TRP A 151 -6.87 -10.35 6.87
CA TRP A 151 -6.62 -11.75 7.26
C TRP A 151 -6.59 -11.97 8.78
N PHE A 152 -6.32 -10.93 9.55
CA PHE A 152 -6.29 -10.95 11.00
C PHE A 152 -7.50 -10.24 11.59
N ASN A 153 -7.77 -10.47 12.87
CA ASN A 153 -8.85 -9.79 13.58
C ASN A 153 -8.64 -8.27 13.67
N ASP A 154 -7.37 -7.84 13.74
CA ASP A 154 -6.98 -6.43 13.78
C ASP A 154 -5.50 -6.27 13.40
N GLY A 155 -5.05 -5.01 13.22
CA GLY A 155 -3.68 -4.68 12.87
C GLY A 155 -3.26 -5.05 11.44
N ASN A 156 -4.22 -5.28 10.53
CA ASN A 156 -3.94 -5.69 9.15
C ASN A 156 -3.10 -4.67 8.39
N GLU A 157 -3.37 -3.38 8.53
CA GLU A 157 -2.65 -2.32 7.84
C GLU A 157 -1.22 -2.19 8.34
N ARG A 158 -1.02 -2.21 9.66
CA ARG A 158 0.32 -2.19 10.27
C ARG A 158 1.13 -3.43 9.89
N THR A 159 0.49 -4.60 9.86
CA THR A 159 1.10 -5.85 9.39
C THR A 159 1.49 -5.77 7.91
N ALA A 160 0.62 -5.21 7.09
CA ALA A 160 0.88 -5.00 5.66
C ALA A 160 2.10 -4.09 5.43
N LEU A 161 2.20 -2.99 6.19
CA LEU A 161 3.37 -2.09 6.15
C LEU A 161 4.66 -2.81 6.51
N MET A 162 4.68 -3.57 7.61
CA MET A 162 5.89 -4.30 8.02
C MET A 162 6.28 -5.36 6.99
N THR A 163 5.31 -6.08 6.45
CA THR A 163 5.53 -7.12 5.44
C THR A 163 6.07 -6.53 4.14
N ALA A 164 5.53 -5.40 3.69
CA ALA A 164 5.98 -4.69 2.50
C ALA A 164 7.41 -4.13 2.67
N ASN A 165 7.71 -3.51 3.82
CA ASN A 165 9.05 -3.02 4.13
C ASN A 165 10.06 -4.17 4.19
N HIS A 166 9.70 -5.32 4.77
CA HIS A 166 10.57 -6.49 4.76
C HIS A 166 10.88 -6.92 3.32
N ALA A 167 9.88 -7.01 2.45
CA ALA A 167 10.07 -7.40 1.06
C ALA A 167 10.99 -6.44 0.29
N LEU A 168 10.87 -5.11 0.52
CA LEU A 168 11.73 -4.09 -0.06
C LEU A 168 13.18 -4.20 0.41
N ILE A 169 13.39 -4.21 1.73
CA ILE A 169 14.73 -4.22 2.32
C ILE A 169 15.45 -5.54 2.02
N ASN A 170 14.73 -6.68 2.04
CA ASN A 170 15.27 -7.97 1.64
C ASN A 170 15.79 -7.97 0.19
N ALA A 171 15.08 -7.29 -0.71
CA ALA A 171 15.49 -7.15 -2.10
C ALA A 171 16.67 -6.18 -2.31
N GLY A 172 17.11 -5.48 -1.25
CA GLY A 172 18.13 -4.44 -1.37
C GLY A 172 17.63 -3.22 -2.16
N ALA A 173 16.31 -3.08 -2.30
CA ALA A 173 15.73 -1.92 -2.96
C ALA A 173 15.94 -0.70 -2.08
N GLU A 174 16.77 0.20 -2.54
CA GLU A 174 16.88 1.53 -1.98
C GLU A 174 15.69 2.35 -2.47
N TRP A 175 15.04 3.04 -1.54
CA TRP A 175 14.24 4.17 -1.93
C TRP A 175 15.18 5.28 -2.38
N ASP A 176 15.53 5.26 -3.66
CA ASP A 176 16.22 6.37 -4.28
C ASP A 176 15.20 7.49 -4.53
N GLU A 177 15.17 8.45 -3.60
CA GLU A 177 14.28 9.62 -3.69
C GLU A 177 14.51 10.40 -5.00
N GLU A 178 15.73 10.40 -5.49
CA GLU A 178 16.09 11.05 -6.75
C GLU A 178 15.57 10.26 -7.96
N GLU A 179 15.64 8.93 -7.92
CA GLU A 179 15.08 8.07 -8.96
C GLU A 179 13.54 8.11 -8.95
N ALA A 180 12.91 8.06 -7.78
CA ALA A 180 11.47 8.20 -7.63
C ALA A 180 10.99 9.57 -8.13
N ARG A 181 11.72 10.65 -7.82
CA ARG A 181 11.43 11.99 -8.33
C ARG A 181 11.58 12.05 -9.84
N ARG A 182 12.65 11.46 -10.39
CA ARG A 182 12.90 11.40 -11.84
C ARG A 182 11.84 10.58 -12.57
N LYS A 183 11.41 9.43 -12.02
CA LYS A 183 10.29 8.64 -12.54
C LYS A 183 8.98 9.43 -12.51
N ALA A 184 8.70 10.13 -11.42
CA ALA A 184 7.51 10.97 -11.28
C ALA A 184 7.53 12.18 -12.25
N GLU A 185 8.67 12.82 -12.45
CA GLU A 185 8.85 13.92 -13.42
C GLU A 185 8.67 13.43 -14.86
N LYS A 186 9.22 12.25 -15.20
CA LYS A 186 9.04 11.61 -16.49
C LYS A 186 7.57 11.30 -16.76
N ALA A 187 6.89 10.65 -15.82
CA ALA A 187 5.46 10.35 -15.91
C ALA A 187 4.60 11.62 -16.04
N ARG A 188 4.96 12.69 -15.30
CA ARG A 188 4.32 14.02 -15.43
C ARG A 188 4.57 14.66 -16.81
N GLY A 189 5.76 14.49 -17.36
CA GLY A 189 6.11 14.95 -18.71
C GLY A 189 5.31 14.21 -19.78
N GLU A 190 5.18 12.91 -19.65
CA GLU A 190 4.39 12.06 -20.57
C GLU A 190 2.91 12.40 -20.51
N ARG A 191 2.33 12.56 -19.30
CA ARG A 191 0.94 13.05 -19.11
C ARG A 191 0.72 14.42 -19.75
N ARG A 192 1.65 15.37 -19.58
CA ARG A 192 1.55 16.71 -20.19
C ARG A 192 1.63 16.66 -21.72
N ARG A 193 2.40 15.74 -22.28
CA ARG A 193 2.48 15.53 -23.74
C ARG A 193 1.19 14.94 -24.28
N ALA A 194 0.66 13.89 -23.63
CA ALA A 194 -0.63 13.27 -23.98
C ALA A 194 -1.77 14.30 -23.92
N THR A 195 -1.91 15.05 -22.83
CA THR A 195 -2.93 16.12 -22.71
C THR A 195 -2.76 17.21 -23.78
N ARG A 196 -1.53 17.54 -24.17
CA ARG A 196 -1.28 18.55 -25.23
C ARG A 196 -1.63 18.03 -26.62
N GLU A 197 -1.37 16.74 -26.89
CA GLU A 197 -1.74 16.07 -28.14
C GLU A 197 -3.26 15.89 -28.24
N GLU A 198 -3.93 15.51 -27.16
CA GLU A 198 -5.37 15.45 -27.05
C GLU A 198 -6.01 16.83 -27.26
N ARG A 199 -5.45 17.86 -26.64
CA ARG A 199 -5.92 19.25 -26.85
C ARG A 199 -5.73 19.72 -28.29
N LYS A 200 -4.63 19.37 -28.96
CA LYS A 200 -4.41 19.68 -30.38
C LYS A 200 -5.40 18.93 -31.28
N ALA A 201 -5.68 17.66 -30.97
CA ALA A 201 -6.69 16.88 -31.68
C ALA A 201 -8.09 17.50 -31.48
N TYR A 202 -8.40 18.03 -30.32
CA TYR A 202 -9.66 18.72 -30.00
C TYR A 202 -9.78 20.08 -30.73
N GLU A 203 -8.69 20.85 -30.83
CA GLU A 203 -8.65 22.15 -31.54
C GLU A 203 -8.75 21.98 -33.06
N SER A 204 -8.54 20.76 -33.59
CA SER A 204 -8.67 20.46 -35.03
C SER A 204 -10.09 20.03 -35.47
N ILE A 205 -11.01 19.84 -34.52
CA ILE A 205 -12.42 19.52 -34.76
C ILE A 205 -13.26 20.79 -34.66
N ASP A 206 -13.62 21.29 -35.82
CA ASP A 206 -14.32 22.52 -36.14
C ASP A 206 -15.54 22.89 -35.24
N GLY A 207 -15.54 24.07 -34.77
CA GLY A 207 -16.47 25.20 -34.62
C GLY A 207 -17.94 24.96 -34.23
N THR A 208 -18.35 23.95 -33.49
CA THR A 208 -19.68 23.89 -32.86
C THR A 208 -19.56 23.64 -31.36
N GLU A 209 -20.00 24.61 -30.55
CA GLU A 209 -19.94 24.51 -29.07
C GLU A 209 -20.60 23.22 -28.56
N PRO A 210 -19.87 22.32 -27.88
CA PRO A 210 -20.49 21.26 -27.12
C PRO A 210 -20.77 21.76 -25.71
N ARG A 211 -22.00 21.55 -25.26
CA ARG A 211 -22.40 21.69 -23.87
C ARG A 211 -21.39 20.97 -22.98
N ARG A 212 -20.92 21.64 -21.93
CA ARG A 212 -19.90 21.20 -20.99
C ARG A 212 -20.25 19.83 -20.38
N ARG A 213 -19.77 18.75 -20.99
CA ARG A 213 -19.56 17.46 -20.35
C ARG A 213 -18.06 17.32 -20.15
N ALA A 214 -17.64 17.29 -18.90
CA ALA A 214 -16.26 16.90 -18.62
C ALA A 214 -16.16 15.39 -18.83
N GLU A 215 -15.48 14.97 -19.88
CA GLU A 215 -15.19 13.56 -20.16
C GLU A 215 -13.68 13.35 -19.94
N LEU A 216 -13.33 12.47 -18.99
CA LEU A 216 -11.96 12.07 -18.74
C LEU A 216 -11.79 10.63 -19.25
N ARG A 217 -10.91 10.41 -20.20
CA ARG A 217 -10.53 9.05 -20.62
C ARG A 217 -9.30 8.62 -19.89
N VAL A 218 -9.41 7.54 -19.15
CA VAL A 218 -8.30 6.91 -18.44
C VAL A 218 -7.97 5.59 -19.11
N THR A 219 -6.72 5.43 -19.54
CA THR A 219 -6.23 4.14 -20.04
C THR A 219 -5.48 3.45 -18.92
N ILE A 220 -5.96 2.31 -18.47
CA ILE A 220 -5.28 1.47 -17.50
C ILE A 220 -4.61 0.34 -18.26
N GLN A 221 -3.29 0.31 -18.22
CA GLN A 221 -2.50 -0.74 -18.84
C GLN A 221 -2.15 -1.79 -17.78
N ARG A 222 -2.50 -3.04 -18.05
CA ARG A 222 -2.18 -4.18 -17.21
C ARG A 222 -0.68 -4.45 -17.29
N VAL A 223 0.02 -4.25 -16.20
CA VAL A 223 1.48 -4.48 -16.11
C VAL A 223 1.79 -5.91 -15.64
N SER A 224 1.08 -6.87 -15.92
CA SER A 224 1.22 -8.31 -15.76
C SER A 224 0.00 -9.01 -15.13
N GLY A 225 -0.44 -9.96 -15.81
CA GLY A 225 -0.89 -11.33 -15.51
C GLY A 225 -2.18 -11.52 -14.68
N ASP A 226 -2.70 -10.62 -13.87
CA ASP A 226 -3.81 -10.93 -12.98
C ASP A 226 -5.05 -10.03 -13.14
N ALA A 227 -6.22 -10.66 -13.37
CA ALA A 227 -7.51 -9.98 -13.56
C ALA A 227 -7.93 -9.12 -12.36
N MET A 228 -7.42 -9.43 -11.20
CA MET A 228 -7.76 -8.78 -9.93
C MET A 228 -7.26 -7.34 -9.80
N THR A 229 -6.25 -6.93 -10.58
CA THR A 229 -5.66 -5.60 -10.47
C THR A 229 -6.49 -4.51 -11.14
N ALA A 230 -7.17 -4.83 -12.23
CA ALA A 230 -8.02 -3.86 -12.95
C ALA A 230 -9.32 -3.59 -12.19
N ASP A 231 -9.98 -4.63 -11.68
CA ASP A 231 -11.21 -4.50 -10.89
C ASP A 231 -10.97 -3.78 -9.54
N LEU A 232 -9.79 -3.95 -8.96
CA LEU A 232 -9.37 -3.24 -7.74
C LEU A 232 -9.22 -1.74 -7.98
N LEU A 233 -8.51 -1.35 -9.04
CA LEU A 233 -8.34 0.05 -9.44
C LEU A 233 -9.68 0.69 -9.81
N LEU A 234 -10.57 -0.03 -10.48
CA LEU A 234 -11.90 0.44 -10.85
C LEU A 234 -12.75 0.73 -9.62
N SER A 235 -12.78 -0.18 -8.64
CA SER A 235 -13.57 0.03 -7.41
C SER A 235 -13.02 1.15 -6.53
N GLU A 236 -11.70 1.39 -6.52
CA GLU A 236 -11.10 2.54 -5.81
C GLU A 236 -11.39 3.86 -6.50
N ILE A 237 -11.37 3.88 -7.84
CA ILE A 237 -11.73 5.07 -8.63
C ILE A 237 -13.22 5.39 -8.42
N GLU A 238 -14.11 4.40 -8.47
CA GLU A 238 -15.53 4.58 -8.21
C GLU A 238 -15.80 5.09 -6.79
N ALA A 239 -15.15 4.52 -5.78
CA ALA A 239 -15.26 4.97 -4.39
C ALA A 239 -14.75 6.40 -4.17
N SER A 240 -13.77 6.84 -4.97
CA SER A 240 -13.16 8.18 -4.84
C SER A 240 -13.91 9.27 -5.59
N LEU A 241 -14.73 8.92 -6.57
CA LEU A 241 -15.39 9.89 -7.46
C LEU A 241 -16.74 10.42 -6.94
N GLY A 242 -17.41 9.70 -6.02
CA GLY A 242 -18.73 10.05 -5.50
C GLY A 242 -19.85 9.95 -6.55
N ASP A 243 -21.10 10.12 -6.11
CA ASP A 243 -22.34 9.86 -6.89
C ASP A 243 -22.54 10.75 -8.13
N ALA A 244 -21.70 11.75 -8.35
CA ALA A 244 -21.79 12.64 -9.50
C ALA A 244 -21.05 12.13 -10.74
N TRP A 245 -20.32 11.03 -10.63
CA TRP A 245 -19.49 10.49 -11.68
C TRP A 245 -19.92 9.08 -12.05
N ARG A 246 -19.87 8.76 -13.34
CA ARG A 246 -20.10 7.42 -13.87
C ARG A 246 -18.88 6.92 -14.61
N LEU A 247 -18.56 5.63 -14.39
CA LEU A 247 -17.50 4.92 -15.09
C LEU A 247 -18.11 4.01 -16.17
N ASP A 248 -17.70 4.24 -17.41
CA ASP A 248 -18.04 3.36 -18.52
C ASP A 248 -16.77 2.64 -19.02
N VAL A 249 -16.71 1.31 -18.91
CA VAL A 249 -15.62 0.52 -19.53
C VAL A 249 -15.90 0.46 -21.04
N LEU A 250 -15.00 1.03 -21.84
CA LEU A 250 -15.19 1.16 -23.29
C LEU A 250 -14.67 -0.03 -24.08
N GLU A 251 -13.50 -0.52 -23.70
CA GLU A 251 -12.84 -1.63 -24.41
C GLU A 251 -11.83 -2.31 -23.48
N GLU A 252 -11.83 -3.64 -23.48
CA GLU A 252 -10.79 -4.44 -22.83
C GLU A 252 -10.14 -5.34 -23.88
N ARG A 253 -8.86 -5.11 -24.19
CA ARG A 253 -8.06 -5.93 -25.11
C ARG A 253 -6.64 -6.09 -24.61
N ASN A 254 -6.14 -7.31 -24.64
CA ASN A 254 -4.72 -7.62 -24.36
C ASN A 254 -4.19 -7.04 -23.04
N GLY A 255 -4.97 -7.05 -21.99
CA GLY A 255 -4.55 -6.54 -20.69
C GLY A 255 -4.54 -5.01 -20.57
N THR A 256 -5.21 -4.30 -21.47
CA THR A 256 -5.43 -2.85 -21.41
C THR A 256 -6.93 -2.58 -21.34
N ALA A 257 -7.39 -1.83 -20.33
CA ALA A 257 -8.75 -1.37 -20.23
C ALA A 257 -8.80 0.14 -20.53
N GLN A 258 -9.73 0.55 -21.39
CA GLN A 258 -10.08 1.96 -21.58
C GLN A 258 -11.35 2.28 -20.80
N ILE A 259 -11.25 3.25 -19.93
CA ILE A 259 -12.34 3.68 -19.05
C ILE A 259 -12.68 5.12 -19.38
N ARG A 260 -13.99 5.37 -19.53
CA ARG A 260 -14.54 6.72 -19.63
C ARG A 260 -15.13 7.11 -18.29
N VAL A 261 -14.66 8.22 -17.75
CA VAL A 261 -15.22 8.85 -16.57
C VAL A 261 -16.09 10.01 -17.02
N VAL A 262 -17.37 9.95 -16.75
CA VAL A 262 -18.35 10.96 -17.16
C VAL A 262 -18.92 11.66 -15.93
N LEU A 263 -18.86 12.98 -15.90
CA LEU A 263 -19.57 13.78 -14.92
C LEU A 263 -21.02 13.90 -15.36
N ASP A 264 -21.92 13.24 -14.65
CA ASP A 264 -23.37 13.42 -14.83
C ASP A 264 -23.78 14.74 -14.18
N GLY A 265 -23.66 15.84 -14.92
CA GLY A 265 -24.18 17.13 -14.48
C GLY A 265 -25.71 17.09 -14.45
N LYS A 266 -26.27 17.27 -13.24
CA LYS A 266 -27.65 17.69 -13.07
C LYS A 266 -27.80 19.17 -13.43
#